data_702eefba33a585161a1013dee09489fa
#
_entry.id   702eefba33a585161a1013dee09489fa
#
_cell.length_a   1.000
_cell.length_b   1.000
_cell.length_c   1.000
_cell.angle_alpha   90.00
_cell.angle_beta   90.00
_cell.angle_gamma   90.00
#
_symmetry.space_group_name_H-M   'P 1'
#
loop_
_entity.id
_entity.type
_entity.pdbx_description
1 polymer ?
#
loop_
_entity_poly.entity_id
_entity_poly.type
_entity_poly.pdbx_seq_one_letter_code
_entity_poly.pdbx_strand_id
1 'polypeptide(L)'
;MGMKNFLIIVIVFFTAILSVKSQSSKIEFDSLINYEVKKKETLFSISKKFKIEINDLLSFNTELKNNKLKKNSIIIIPLKKKIVESQNFEKQKIIDTIILNELRVKKDYIKIAYLAPFKLRSLELDSVEKVKTLLKEINLTTISINFYNGLLLAADELKQNDVNVDIDVFDTDNKTNQVLSIRNNNDFDNYDLVVGPLIKRNFNTFHNKDINNIAISPLVYDGINLNNKTIIPEASSSLKSDKMFDIIDDFILESEDQCALIISDSLNKKSRQKLRQRFPLAEVIDVDNTNNSVDPKIIDSLLGINKENWVFLETKKPNLISSVTSLLNSQISSERKIRLFSTVSNENYENPNISYEKLGNLSFMYPSNSAPNTRDEFEVFQENYLIKFGKYPDNIAIKSYDIMKDLLYRISVSKSIKKSLEIGETKSIQNKFNYIFDSNTGFRNISFFILKHQDFDIIEHQN
;
A
#
# COMPACT_ATOMS: atom_id res chain seq x y z
N MET A 1 29.22 55.12 -24.54
CA MET A 1 28.45 54.75 -23.35
C MET A 1 29.47 54.46 -22.27
N GLY A 2 29.63 55.37 -21.33
CA GLY A 2 30.84 55.49 -20.54
C GLY A 2 30.92 54.53 -19.36
N MET A 3 32.15 54.29 -18.96
CA MET A 3 32.59 53.42 -17.84
C MET A 3 31.79 53.63 -16.53
N LYS A 4 31.14 54.76 -16.32
CA LYS A 4 30.23 55.05 -15.17
C LYS A 4 28.94 54.25 -15.20
N ASN A 5 28.38 53.97 -16.37
CA ASN A 5 27.14 53.16 -16.47
C ASN A 5 27.42 51.65 -16.32
N PHE A 6 28.61 51.20 -16.62
CA PHE A 6 29.02 49.83 -16.37
C PHE A 6 29.22 49.56 -14.87
N LEU A 7 29.78 50.55 -14.15
CA LEU A 7 29.97 50.42 -12.70
C LEU A 7 28.63 50.41 -11.91
N ILE A 8 27.63 51.14 -12.38
CA ILE A 8 26.29 51.18 -11.78
C ILE A 8 25.57 49.83 -12.00
N ILE A 9 25.72 49.23 -13.21
CA ILE A 9 25.13 47.90 -13.51
C ILE A 9 25.78 46.80 -12.66
N VAL A 10 27.11 46.86 -12.46
CA VAL A 10 27.81 45.88 -11.61
C VAL A 10 27.42 46.02 -10.13
N ILE A 11 27.24 47.27 -9.63
CA ILE A 11 26.79 47.49 -8.25
C ILE A 11 25.34 47.03 -8.03
N VAL A 12 24.44 47.26 -9.00
CA VAL A 12 23.05 46.77 -8.95
C VAL A 12 22.98 45.25 -9.01
N PHE A 13 23.87 44.61 -9.81
CA PHE A 13 23.94 43.14 -9.86
C PHE A 13 24.53 42.53 -8.57
N PHE A 14 25.50 43.22 -7.92
CA PHE A 14 26.09 42.77 -6.67
C PHE A 14 25.17 42.96 -5.47
N THR A 15 24.32 44.00 -5.48
CA THR A 15 23.29 44.19 -4.44
C THR A 15 22.10 43.26 -4.59
N ALA A 16 21.80 42.80 -5.81
CA ALA A 16 20.77 41.78 -6.04
C ALA A 16 21.19 40.35 -5.56
N ILE A 17 22.51 40.06 -5.53
CA ILE A 17 23.03 38.80 -5.06
C ILE A 17 23.10 38.71 -3.52
N LEU A 18 23.14 39.87 -2.82
CA LEU A 18 23.18 39.94 -1.35
C LEU A 18 21.79 39.89 -0.68
N SER A 19 20.71 39.80 -1.45
CA SER A 19 19.34 39.79 -0.94
C SER A 19 18.74 38.37 -0.86
N VAL A 20 19.51 37.32 -1.08
CA VAL A 20 19.10 35.96 -0.69
C VAL A 20 19.36 35.82 0.81
N LYS A 21 18.51 36.44 1.61
CA LYS A 21 18.34 36.04 3.02
C LYS A 21 17.87 34.59 2.99
N SER A 22 18.78 33.69 3.35
CA SER A 22 18.40 32.40 3.89
C SER A 22 17.39 32.66 5.01
N GLN A 23 16.12 32.47 4.71
CA GLN A 23 15.12 32.30 5.75
C GLN A 23 15.41 30.96 6.39
N SER A 24 16.26 30.95 7.42
CA SER A 24 16.18 29.90 8.42
C SER A 24 14.81 30.08 9.07
N SER A 25 13.83 29.31 8.62
CA SER A 25 12.57 29.17 9.31
C SER A 25 12.92 28.69 10.72
N LYS A 26 12.76 29.53 11.73
CA LYS A 26 12.77 29.09 13.12
C LYS A 26 11.63 28.10 13.24
N ILE A 27 11.97 26.82 13.31
CA ILE A 27 11.00 25.76 13.58
C ILE A 27 10.54 25.99 15.02
N GLU A 28 9.30 26.38 15.20
CA GLU A 28 8.68 26.60 16.50
C GLU A 28 8.09 25.25 16.95
N PHE A 29 8.56 24.71 18.05
CA PHE A 29 8.05 23.47 18.65
C PHE A 29 6.92 23.83 19.63
N ASP A 30 5.81 23.09 19.54
CA ASP A 30 4.59 23.34 20.31
C ASP A 30 4.66 22.73 21.73
N SER A 31 5.31 21.57 21.85
CA SER A 31 5.46 20.85 23.11
C SER A 31 6.71 19.98 23.17
N LEU A 32 7.12 19.63 24.38
CA LEU A 32 8.22 18.73 24.66
C LEU A 32 7.66 17.53 25.43
N ILE A 33 7.96 16.33 25.00
CA ILE A 33 7.56 15.11 25.72
C ILE A 33 8.80 14.33 26.19
N ASN A 34 8.72 13.77 27.39
CA ASN A 34 9.71 12.84 27.89
C ASN A 34 9.42 11.44 27.36
N TYR A 35 10.38 10.85 26.64
CA TYR A 35 10.24 9.55 26.01
C TYR A 35 11.26 8.55 26.57
N GLU A 36 10.80 7.42 27.08
CA GLU A 36 11.65 6.33 27.54
C GLU A 36 12.04 5.43 26.35
N VAL A 37 13.33 5.33 26.11
CA VAL A 37 13.92 4.56 24.99
C VAL A 37 13.71 3.06 25.19
N LYS A 38 13.06 2.40 24.23
CA LYS A 38 12.81 0.97 24.25
C LYS A 38 14.00 0.16 23.77
N LYS A 39 13.97 -1.15 24.02
CA LYS A 39 15.04 -2.08 23.56
C LYS A 39 15.14 -2.05 22.03
N LYS A 40 16.37 -1.89 21.51
CA LYS A 40 16.72 -1.83 20.09
C LYS A 40 16.28 -0.54 19.34
N GLU A 41 15.73 0.46 20.00
CA GLU A 41 15.49 1.75 19.34
C GLU A 41 16.80 2.50 19.09
N THR A 42 16.84 3.22 17.99
CA THR A 42 17.93 4.10 17.55
C THR A 42 17.43 5.55 17.45
N LEU A 43 18.33 6.52 17.43
CA LEU A 43 17.96 7.92 17.16
C LEU A 43 17.16 8.06 15.87
N PHE A 44 17.54 7.28 14.85
CA PHE A 44 16.83 7.25 13.57
C PHE A 44 15.40 6.71 13.70
N SER A 45 15.21 5.56 14.38
CA SER A 45 13.88 4.99 14.55
C SER A 45 12.95 5.90 15.39
N ILE A 46 13.51 6.62 16.36
CA ILE A 46 12.78 7.60 17.17
C ILE A 46 12.46 8.85 16.36
N SER A 47 13.40 9.38 15.59
CA SER A 47 13.20 10.49 14.65
C SER A 47 12.03 10.21 13.69
N LYS A 48 12.03 9.05 13.06
CA LYS A 48 10.92 8.62 12.16
C LYS A 48 9.60 8.46 12.91
N LYS A 49 9.61 7.85 14.10
CA LYS A 49 8.40 7.61 14.90
C LYS A 49 7.69 8.91 15.30
N PHE A 50 8.46 9.96 15.61
CA PHE A 50 7.93 11.25 16.03
C PHE A 50 7.97 12.32 14.93
N LYS A 51 8.36 11.94 13.70
CA LYS A 51 8.44 12.83 12.52
C LYS A 51 9.26 14.12 12.77
N ILE A 52 10.41 13.95 13.40
CA ILE A 52 11.35 15.02 13.72
C ILE A 52 12.71 14.76 13.08
N GLU A 53 13.43 15.81 12.73
CA GLU A 53 14.79 15.67 12.24
C GLU A 53 15.74 15.23 13.36
N ILE A 54 16.73 14.38 13.03
CA ILE A 54 17.73 13.92 14.01
C ILE A 54 18.46 15.10 14.63
N ASN A 55 18.72 16.15 13.85
CA ASN A 55 19.39 17.36 14.34
C ASN A 55 18.51 18.10 15.36
N ASP A 56 17.21 18.16 15.14
CA ASP A 56 16.25 18.74 16.10
C ASP A 56 16.25 17.91 17.40
N LEU A 57 16.16 16.58 17.27
CA LEU A 57 16.22 15.67 18.42
C LEU A 57 17.51 15.84 19.24
N LEU A 58 18.65 15.95 18.58
CA LEU A 58 19.95 16.15 19.22
C LEU A 58 20.10 17.55 19.83
N SER A 59 19.41 18.56 19.32
CA SER A 59 19.44 19.91 19.89
C SER A 59 18.80 20.00 21.26
N PHE A 60 17.78 19.17 21.53
CA PHE A 60 17.12 19.04 22.83
C PHE A 60 17.72 17.95 23.73
N ASN A 61 18.65 17.13 23.20
CA ASN A 61 19.31 16.05 23.93
C ASN A 61 20.81 16.10 23.64
N THR A 62 21.46 17.17 24.09
CA THR A 62 22.86 17.48 23.77
C THR A 62 23.85 16.42 24.24
N GLU A 63 23.49 15.68 25.28
CA GLU A 63 24.25 14.53 25.81
C GLU A 63 24.35 13.35 24.82
N LEU A 64 23.42 13.26 23.85
CA LEU A 64 23.41 12.20 22.84
C LEU A 64 24.37 12.46 21.67
N LYS A 65 24.90 13.67 21.53
CA LYS A 65 25.87 14.00 20.46
C LYS A 65 27.15 13.16 20.55
N ASN A 66 27.56 12.81 21.75
CA ASN A 66 28.79 12.06 22.01
C ASN A 66 28.55 10.70 22.66
N ASN A 67 27.31 10.34 23.02
CA ASN A 67 26.97 9.13 23.74
C ASN A 67 25.97 8.29 22.94
N LYS A 68 26.11 6.97 23.00
CA LYS A 68 25.13 6.04 22.41
C LYS A 68 23.83 6.07 23.19
N LEU A 69 22.72 6.06 22.47
CA LEU A 69 21.37 5.92 23.02
C LEU A 69 21.29 4.64 23.88
N LYS A 70 20.84 4.75 25.13
CA LYS A 70 20.75 3.62 26.06
C LYS A 70 19.28 3.23 26.27
N LYS A 71 19.03 1.92 26.38
CA LYS A 71 17.72 1.40 26.77
C LYS A 71 17.31 1.97 28.13
N ASN A 72 16.03 2.32 28.29
CA ASN A 72 15.43 2.91 29.48
C ASN A 72 15.98 4.32 29.83
N SER A 73 16.78 4.96 28.99
CA SER A 73 17.07 6.38 29.15
C SER A 73 15.85 7.21 28.74
N ILE A 74 15.64 8.34 29.41
CA ILE A 74 14.60 9.29 29.07
C ILE A 74 15.24 10.37 28.18
N ILE A 75 14.63 10.61 27.02
CA ILE A 75 15.02 11.68 26.08
C ILE A 75 13.88 12.65 25.85
N ILE A 76 14.19 13.87 25.49
CA ILE A 76 13.20 14.92 25.18
C ILE A 76 12.89 14.87 23.70
N ILE A 77 11.62 14.69 23.37
CA ILE A 77 11.11 14.72 21.99
C ILE A 77 10.43 16.09 21.76
N PRO A 78 10.99 16.96 20.89
CA PRO A 78 10.33 18.20 20.50
C PRO A 78 9.23 17.89 19.46
N LEU A 79 7.98 18.19 19.77
CA LEU A 79 6.87 18.07 18.84
C LEU A 79 6.72 19.38 18.07
N LYS A 80 6.78 19.30 16.74
CA LYS A 80 6.58 20.45 15.85
C LYS A 80 5.13 20.90 15.95
N LYS A 81 4.94 22.22 16.05
CA LYS A 81 3.61 22.80 15.88
C LYS A 81 3.11 22.37 14.50
N LYS A 82 1.95 21.70 14.45
CA LYS A 82 1.25 21.50 13.19
C LYS A 82 0.91 22.89 12.63
N ILE A 83 1.79 23.47 11.82
CA ILE A 83 1.38 24.51 10.89
C ILE A 83 0.57 23.71 9.87
N VAL A 84 -0.74 23.74 10.06
CA VAL A 84 -1.67 23.32 9.02
C VAL A 84 -1.44 24.32 7.89
N GLU A 85 -0.59 23.97 6.94
CA GLU A 85 -0.58 24.61 5.63
C GLU A 85 -1.89 24.21 4.94
N SER A 86 -2.96 24.87 5.36
CA SER A 86 -4.32 24.69 4.86
C SER A 86 -4.43 24.88 3.34
N GLN A 87 -3.45 25.54 2.72
CA GLN A 87 -3.49 25.83 1.29
C GLN A 87 -3.06 24.68 0.38
N ASN A 88 -2.13 23.79 0.81
CA ASN A 88 -1.76 22.61 0.01
C ASN A 88 -2.68 21.41 0.27
N PHE A 89 -3.25 21.33 1.46
CA PHE A 89 -4.22 20.28 1.84
C PHE A 89 -5.54 20.44 1.09
N GLU A 90 -6.04 21.69 0.99
CA GLU A 90 -7.23 21.98 0.20
C GLU A 90 -7.04 21.70 -1.29
N LYS A 91 -5.85 21.97 -1.87
CA LYS A 91 -5.59 21.67 -3.28
C LYS A 91 -5.54 20.18 -3.59
N GLN A 92 -4.95 19.35 -2.73
CA GLN A 92 -4.84 17.92 -2.97
C GLN A 92 -6.16 17.19 -2.63
N LYS A 93 -6.84 17.60 -1.57
CA LYS A 93 -8.20 17.15 -1.26
C LYS A 93 -9.20 17.54 -2.36
N ILE A 94 -8.98 18.69 -2.99
CA ILE A 94 -9.78 19.17 -4.13
C ILE A 94 -9.59 18.28 -5.37
N ILE A 95 -8.38 17.79 -5.66
CA ILE A 95 -8.14 16.96 -6.87
C ILE A 95 -8.74 15.55 -6.71
N ASP A 96 -8.55 14.89 -5.58
CA ASP A 96 -9.14 13.57 -5.32
C ASP A 96 -10.67 13.63 -5.11
N THR A 97 -11.18 14.76 -4.62
CA THR A 97 -12.60 15.02 -4.42
C THR A 97 -13.29 15.55 -5.70
N ILE A 98 -12.58 16.23 -6.58
CA ILE A 98 -13.12 16.82 -7.81
C ILE A 98 -13.58 15.75 -8.80
N ILE A 99 -12.90 14.63 -8.95
CA ILE A 99 -13.31 13.56 -9.89
C ILE A 99 -14.63 12.91 -9.44
N LEU A 100 -14.87 12.76 -8.16
CA LEU A 100 -16.12 12.21 -7.62
C LEU A 100 -17.17 13.29 -7.28
N ASN A 101 -16.78 14.49 -6.88
CA ASN A 101 -17.69 15.58 -6.53
C ASN A 101 -18.16 16.43 -7.71
N GLU A 102 -17.46 16.45 -8.84
CA GLU A 102 -17.99 16.99 -10.11
C GLU A 102 -19.16 16.15 -10.65
N LEU A 103 -19.21 14.89 -10.25
CA LEU A 103 -20.32 14.01 -10.57
C LEU A 103 -21.40 14.18 -9.50
N ARG A 104 -22.33 15.06 -9.76
CA ARG A 104 -23.50 15.31 -8.90
C ARG A 104 -24.07 14.00 -8.37
N VAL A 105 -24.17 13.85 -7.05
CA VAL A 105 -24.86 12.74 -6.38
C VAL A 105 -26.24 12.57 -7.01
N LYS A 106 -26.50 11.37 -7.51
CA LYS A 106 -27.76 10.98 -8.17
C LYS A 106 -28.56 9.98 -7.36
N LYS A 107 -27.93 9.45 -6.32
CA LYS A 107 -28.50 8.45 -5.43
C LYS A 107 -28.08 8.75 -3.99
N ASP A 108 -29.03 9.19 -3.19
CA ASP A 108 -28.88 9.59 -1.78
C ASP A 108 -29.09 8.45 -0.77
N TYR A 109 -29.43 7.25 -1.27
CA TYR A 109 -29.64 6.05 -0.48
C TYR A 109 -29.04 4.83 -1.18
N ILE A 110 -28.19 4.08 -0.47
CA ILE A 110 -27.53 2.87 -0.96
C ILE A 110 -27.82 1.75 0.01
N LYS A 111 -28.25 0.60 -0.50
CA LYS A 111 -28.48 -0.60 0.30
C LYS A 111 -27.48 -1.69 -0.09
N ILE A 112 -26.72 -2.21 0.88
CA ILE A 112 -25.76 -3.26 0.66
C ILE A 112 -25.97 -4.45 1.58
N ALA A 113 -25.65 -5.64 1.08
CA ALA A 113 -25.61 -6.87 1.87
C ALA A 113 -24.14 -7.24 2.15
N TYR A 114 -23.77 -7.43 3.42
CA TYR A 114 -22.45 -7.89 3.81
C TYR A 114 -22.50 -9.32 4.34
N LEU A 115 -21.84 -10.25 3.64
CA LEU A 115 -21.85 -11.68 3.97
C LEU A 115 -20.45 -12.12 4.44
N ALA A 116 -20.32 -12.46 5.72
CA ALA A 116 -19.03 -12.79 6.31
C ALA A 116 -19.11 -13.90 7.37
N PRO A 117 -18.03 -14.64 7.63
CA PRO A 117 -18.02 -15.73 8.59
C PRO A 117 -17.72 -15.21 10.00
N PHE A 118 -18.67 -14.50 10.61
CA PHE A 118 -18.54 -14.02 12.01
C PHE A 118 -18.53 -15.17 13.01
N LYS A 119 -19.18 -16.30 12.69
CA LYS A 119 -19.24 -17.50 13.52
C LYS A 119 -19.88 -17.23 14.91
N LEU A 120 -20.89 -16.38 14.94
CA LEU A 120 -21.53 -15.93 16.19
C LEU A 120 -22.07 -17.10 17.04
N ARG A 121 -22.57 -18.17 16.39
CA ARG A 121 -23.08 -19.37 17.09
C ARG A 121 -22.00 -20.14 17.85
N SER A 122 -20.74 -19.99 17.49
CA SER A 122 -19.61 -20.66 18.13
C SER A 122 -18.88 -19.79 19.15
N LEU A 123 -19.33 -18.55 19.34
CA LEU A 123 -18.73 -17.63 20.30
C LEU A 123 -19.33 -17.90 21.69
N GLU A 124 -18.46 -18.17 22.65
CA GLU A 124 -18.83 -18.22 24.06
C GLU A 124 -18.91 -16.81 24.64
N LEU A 125 -19.97 -16.07 24.28
CA LEU A 125 -20.15 -14.66 24.65
C LEU A 125 -20.20 -14.43 26.16
N ASP A 126 -20.52 -15.46 26.94
CA ASP A 126 -20.54 -15.40 28.39
C ASP A 126 -19.16 -15.34 29.03
N SER A 127 -18.10 -15.62 28.26
CA SER A 127 -16.71 -15.58 28.72
C SER A 127 -15.95 -14.41 28.14
N VAL A 128 -15.86 -13.31 28.85
CA VAL A 128 -15.12 -12.10 28.44
C VAL A 128 -13.66 -12.40 28.10
N GLU A 129 -12.99 -13.28 28.85
CA GLU A 129 -11.59 -13.62 28.59
C GLU A 129 -11.40 -14.43 27.29
N LYS A 130 -12.31 -15.37 27.00
CA LYS A 130 -12.28 -16.12 25.73
C LYS A 130 -12.52 -15.21 24.53
N VAL A 131 -13.47 -14.29 24.63
CA VAL A 131 -13.75 -13.30 23.60
C VAL A 131 -12.55 -12.37 23.41
N LYS A 132 -11.92 -11.86 24.47
CA LYS A 132 -10.71 -11.03 24.38
C LYS A 132 -9.55 -11.78 23.72
N THR A 133 -9.35 -13.05 24.05
CA THR A 133 -8.30 -13.88 23.43
C THR A 133 -8.56 -14.07 21.95
N LEU A 134 -9.80 -14.42 21.57
CA LEU A 134 -10.20 -14.59 20.18
C LEU A 134 -9.99 -13.31 19.35
N LEU A 135 -10.31 -12.14 19.93
CA LEU A 135 -10.16 -10.84 19.24
C LEU A 135 -8.69 -10.38 19.08
N LYS A 136 -7.76 -10.98 19.82
CA LYS A 136 -6.31 -10.70 19.67
C LYS A 136 -5.65 -11.52 18.56
N GLU A 137 -6.27 -12.60 18.12
CA GLU A 137 -5.74 -13.51 17.13
C GLU A 137 -6.28 -13.19 15.73
N ILE A 138 -5.49 -13.48 14.69
CA ILE A 138 -5.96 -13.43 13.30
C ILE A 138 -6.76 -14.68 13.01
N ASN A 139 -8.07 -14.53 12.87
CA ASN A 139 -9.01 -15.60 12.58
C ASN A 139 -10.19 -15.08 11.73
N LEU A 140 -11.09 -15.97 11.28
CA LEU A 140 -12.21 -15.58 10.41
C LEU A 140 -13.13 -14.55 11.04
N THR A 141 -13.37 -14.65 12.35
CA THR A 141 -14.22 -13.69 13.07
C THR A 141 -13.58 -12.30 13.10
N THR A 142 -12.29 -12.21 13.47
CA THR A 142 -11.57 -10.92 13.50
C THR A 142 -11.41 -10.30 12.12
N ILE A 143 -11.16 -11.10 11.07
CA ILE A 143 -11.15 -10.65 9.68
C ILE A 143 -12.52 -10.08 9.29
N SER A 144 -13.62 -10.77 9.64
CA SER A 144 -14.98 -10.32 9.35
C SER A 144 -15.30 -9.00 10.05
N ILE A 145 -14.93 -8.87 11.34
CA ILE A 145 -15.14 -7.65 12.13
C ILE A 145 -14.30 -6.50 11.58
N ASN A 146 -13.01 -6.71 11.28
CA ASN A 146 -12.14 -5.66 10.80
C ASN A 146 -12.55 -5.16 9.41
N PHE A 147 -13.01 -6.08 8.54
CA PHE A 147 -13.60 -5.69 7.26
C PHE A 147 -14.88 -4.86 7.46
N TYR A 148 -15.77 -5.29 8.35
CA TYR A 148 -17.00 -4.56 8.68
C TYR A 148 -16.72 -3.17 9.24
N ASN A 149 -15.70 -3.03 10.10
CA ASN A 149 -15.31 -1.73 10.64
C ASN A 149 -14.85 -0.75 9.55
N GLY A 150 -14.05 -1.22 8.58
CA GLY A 150 -13.64 -0.40 7.44
C GLY A 150 -14.84 0.03 6.57
N LEU A 151 -15.77 -0.90 6.32
CA LEU A 151 -17.02 -0.63 5.62
C LEU A 151 -17.88 0.41 6.34
N LEU A 152 -18.04 0.30 7.66
CA LEU A 152 -18.81 1.27 8.47
C LEU A 152 -18.19 2.67 8.40
N LEU A 153 -16.85 2.78 8.43
CA LEU A 153 -16.19 4.08 8.35
C LEU A 153 -16.35 4.72 6.98
N ALA A 154 -16.30 3.91 5.91
CA ALA A 154 -16.60 4.38 4.55
C ALA A 154 -18.05 4.87 4.41
N ALA A 155 -19.00 4.16 5.01
CA ALA A 155 -20.42 4.56 5.00
C ALA A 155 -20.66 5.86 5.78
N ASP A 156 -19.99 6.06 6.93
CA ASP A 156 -20.07 7.31 7.69
C ASP A 156 -19.54 8.52 6.91
N GLU A 157 -18.48 8.32 6.12
CA GLU A 157 -17.94 9.40 5.30
C GLU A 157 -18.92 9.82 4.20
N LEU A 158 -19.60 8.84 3.55
CA LEU A 158 -20.63 9.15 2.57
C LEU A 158 -21.82 9.88 3.19
N LYS A 159 -22.17 9.56 4.42
CA LYS A 159 -23.25 10.26 5.13
C LYS A 159 -22.96 11.75 5.31
N GLN A 160 -21.68 12.15 5.42
CA GLN A 160 -21.29 13.57 5.44
C GLN A 160 -21.55 14.28 4.11
N ASN A 161 -21.76 13.52 3.04
CA ASN A 161 -22.13 14.00 1.70
C ASN A 161 -23.61 13.72 1.37
N ASP A 162 -24.46 13.62 2.39
CA ASP A 162 -25.91 13.40 2.27
C ASP A 162 -26.29 12.06 1.59
N VAL A 163 -25.42 11.05 1.62
CA VAL A 163 -25.71 9.71 1.12
C VAL A 163 -25.86 8.74 2.28
N ASN A 164 -27.07 8.22 2.47
CA ASN A 164 -27.35 7.21 3.47
C ASN A 164 -26.99 5.80 2.96
N VAL A 165 -26.29 5.03 3.78
CA VAL A 165 -25.92 3.64 3.46
C VAL A 165 -26.54 2.70 4.48
N ASP A 166 -27.40 1.81 4.01
CA ASP A 166 -28.01 0.73 4.77
C ASP A 166 -27.22 -0.56 4.59
N ILE A 167 -26.87 -1.23 5.67
CA ILE A 167 -26.02 -2.41 5.66
C ILE A 167 -26.70 -3.57 6.37
N ASP A 168 -27.19 -4.54 5.59
CA ASP A 168 -27.69 -5.80 6.12
C ASP A 168 -26.53 -6.80 6.26
N VAL A 169 -26.31 -7.32 7.46
CA VAL A 169 -25.18 -8.20 7.79
C VAL A 169 -25.65 -9.64 7.94
N PHE A 170 -25.01 -10.56 7.24
CA PHE A 170 -25.33 -11.98 7.24
C PHE A 170 -24.13 -12.81 7.72
N ASP A 171 -24.32 -13.56 8.82
CA ASP A 171 -23.31 -14.50 9.28
C ASP A 171 -23.37 -15.82 8.49
N THR A 172 -22.37 -16.05 7.68
CA THR A 172 -22.22 -17.27 6.87
C THR A 172 -21.77 -18.49 7.70
N ASP A 173 -21.35 -18.28 8.96
CA ASP A 173 -20.78 -19.32 9.85
C ASP A 173 -19.68 -20.17 9.18
N ASN A 174 -19.10 -19.68 8.08
CA ASN A 174 -18.19 -20.40 7.17
C ASN A 174 -18.78 -21.75 6.68
N LYS A 175 -20.10 -21.87 6.56
CA LYS A 175 -20.80 -23.09 6.15
C LYS A 175 -21.55 -22.87 4.84
N THR A 176 -21.34 -23.75 3.87
CA THR A 176 -21.99 -23.70 2.56
C THR A 176 -23.53 -23.77 2.68
N ASN A 177 -24.04 -24.64 3.56
CA ASN A 177 -25.48 -24.76 3.78
C ASN A 177 -26.08 -23.48 4.36
N GLN A 178 -25.36 -22.78 5.25
CA GLN A 178 -25.81 -21.49 5.79
C GLN A 178 -25.86 -20.43 4.69
N VAL A 179 -24.88 -20.41 3.80
CA VAL A 179 -24.85 -19.50 2.63
C VAL A 179 -26.05 -19.77 1.71
N LEU A 180 -26.37 -21.02 1.43
CA LEU A 180 -27.56 -21.41 0.64
C LEU A 180 -28.85 -20.97 1.33
N SER A 181 -28.95 -21.19 2.65
CA SER A 181 -30.12 -20.74 3.44
C SER A 181 -30.29 -19.22 3.40
N ILE A 182 -29.21 -18.46 3.58
CA ILE A 182 -29.22 -16.99 3.49
C ILE A 182 -29.72 -16.58 2.09
N ARG A 183 -29.15 -17.17 1.05
CA ARG A 183 -29.51 -16.86 -0.34
C ARG A 183 -30.96 -17.13 -0.65
N ASN A 184 -31.49 -18.27 -0.20
CA ASN A 184 -32.84 -18.70 -0.56
C ASN A 184 -33.94 -18.01 0.25
N ASN A 185 -33.61 -17.49 1.44
CA ASN A 185 -34.59 -16.88 2.34
C ASN A 185 -34.59 -15.33 2.28
N ASN A 186 -33.74 -14.72 1.45
CA ASN A 186 -33.65 -13.28 1.34
C ASN A 186 -33.69 -12.85 -0.14
N ASP A 187 -34.36 -11.74 -0.41
CA ASP A 187 -34.39 -11.14 -1.73
C ASP A 187 -33.18 -10.20 -1.90
N PHE A 188 -32.19 -10.69 -2.63
CA PHE A 188 -30.97 -9.91 -2.91
C PHE A 188 -31.16 -8.92 -4.06
N ASP A 189 -32.23 -8.97 -4.85
CA ASP A 189 -32.47 -8.04 -5.96
C ASP A 189 -32.72 -6.59 -5.48
N ASN A 190 -33.01 -6.42 -4.17
CA ASN A 190 -33.20 -5.12 -3.53
C ASN A 190 -31.90 -4.46 -3.03
N TYR A 191 -30.73 -5.11 -3.21
CA TYR A 191 -29.46 -4.53 -2.82
C TYR A 191 -28.72 -3.94 -4.03
N ASP A 192 -28.06 -2.82 -3.81
CA ASP A 192 -27.22 -2.20 -4.82
C ASP A 192 -25.90 -2.94 -5.03
N LEU A 193 -25.39 -3.55 -3.97
CA LEU A 193 -24.15 -4.30 -3.96
C LEU A 193 -24.22 -5.42 -2.92
N VAL A 194 -23.69 -6.58 -3.28
CA VAL A 194 -23.41 -7.67 -2.34
C VAL A 194 -21.91 -7.75 -2.07
N VAL A 195 -21.52 -7.62 -0.82
CA VAL A 195 -20.13 -7.68 -0.37
C VAL A 195 -19.83 -9.06 0.22
N GLY A 196 -18.99 -9.83 -0.45
CA GLY A 196 -18.70 -11.22 -0.09
C GLY A 196 -19.68 -12.24 -0.71
N PRO A 197 -19.78 -13.46 -0.15
CA PRO A 197 -19.07 -14.01 1.03
C PRO A 197 -17.54 -13.94 0.95
N LEU A 198 -16.88 -13.66 2.10
CA LEU A 198 -15.43 -13.44 2.13
C LEU A 198 -14.58 -14.68 1.81
N ILE A 199 -15.16 -15.88 1.92
CA ILE A 199 -14.46 -17.15 1.70
C ILE A 199 -14.79 -17.69 0.32
N LYS A 200 -13.77 -18.06 -0.46
CA LYS A 200 -13.86 -18.55 -1.84
C LYS A 200 -14.99 -19.56 -2.08
N ARG A 201 -15.00 -20.66 -1.30
CA ARG A 201 -16.02 -21.71 -1.44
C ARG A 201 -17.43 -21.13 -1.28
N ASN A 202 -17.61 -20.28 -0.28
CA ASN A 202 -18.88 -19.66 0.05
C ASN A 202 -19.27 -18.62 -0.99
N PHE A 203 -18.32 -17.84 -1.51
CA PHE A 203 -18.55 -16.90 -2.61
C PHE A 203 -19.05 -17.67 -3.86
N ASN A 204 -18.36 -18.73 -4.26
CA ASN A 204 -18.75 -19.54 -5.40
C ASN A 204 -20.13 -20.21 -5.23
N THR A 205 -20.50 -20.56 -4.00
CA THR A 205 -21.82 -21.10 -3.69
C THR A 205 -22.91 -20.03 -3.80
N PHE A 206 -22.63 -18.84 -3.29
CA PHE A 206 -23.56 -17.72 -3.32
C PHE A 206 -23.71 -17.13 -4.73
N HIS A 207 -22.59 -16.85 -5.40
CA HIS A 207 -22.50 -16.15 -6.67
C HIS A 207 -22.47 -17.13 -7.86
N ASN A 208 -23.54 -17.88 -8.02
CA ASN A 208 -23.75 -18.72 -9.20
C ASN A 208 -24.47 -17.95 -10.32
N LYS A 209 -24.72 -18.63 -11.46
CA LYS A 209 -25.30 -17.99 -12.67
C LYS A 209 -26.70 -17.36 -12.50
N ASP A 210 -27.43 -17.72 -11.43
CA ASP A 210 -28.81 -17.30 -11.25
C ASP A 210 -28.97 -16.01 -10.40
N ILE A 211 -27.90 -15.41 -9.95
CA ILE A 211 -27.96 -14.14 -9.21
C ILE A 211 -27.94 -12.95 -10.14
N ASN A 212 -28.90 -12.04 -9.98
CA ASN A 212 -29.01 -10.80 -10.73
C ASN A 212 -28.17 -9.65 -10.17
N ASN A 213 -27.69 -9.74 -8.94
CA ASN A 213 -26.96 -8.68 -8.27
C ASN A 213 -25.47 -8.69 -8.58
N ILE A 214 -24.91 -7.49 -8.55
CA ILE A 214 -23.46 -7.33 -8.59
C ILE A 214 -22.90 -7.68 -7.21
N ALA A 215 -21.91 -8.59 -7.22
CA ALA A 215 -21.22 -9.01 -6.01
C ALA A 215 -19.71 -8.73 -6.12
N ILE A 216 -19.14 -8.24 -5.05
CA ILE A 216 -17.71 -8.06 -4.93
C ILE A 216 -17.08 -9.20 -4.13
N SER A 217 -15.97 -9.76 -4.65
CA SER A 217 -15.07 -10.63 -3.89
C SER A 217 -13.90 -9.79 -3.36
N PRO A 218 -13.98 -9.29 -2.11
CA PRO A 218 -13.06 -8.23 -1.67
C PRO A 218 -11.71 -8.73 -1.17
N LEU A 219 -11.59 -10.01 -0.80
CA LEU A 219 -10.38 -10.58 -0.21
C LEU A 219 -9.82 -11.78 -0.95
N VAL A 220 -10.60 -12.37 -1.87
CA VAL A 220 -10.19 -13.57 -2.62
C VAL A 220 -10.39 -13.31 -4.10
N TYR A 221 -9.35 -13.52 -4.89
CA TYR A 221 -9.33 -13.19 -6.32
C TYR A 221 -9.09 -14.41 -7.21
N ASP A 222 -8.32 -15.38 -6.71
CA ASP A 222 -7.96 -16.57 -7.48
C ASP A 222 -8.96 -17.74 -7.28
N GLY A 223 -9.44 -18.26 -8.41
CA GLY A 223 -10.29 -19.45 -8.45
C GLY A 223 -11.70 -19.23 -7.90
N ILE A 224 -12.21 -18.00 -7.96
CA ILE A 224 -13.62 -17.70 -7.79
C ILE A 224 -14.35 -17.86 -9.11
N ASN A 225 -15.65 -18.17 -9.03
CA ASN A 225 -16.51 -18.23 -10.19
C ASN A 225 -16.83 -16.81 -10.65
N LEU A 226 -16.30 -16.46 -11.82
CA LEU A 226 -16.50 -15.15 -12.43
C LEU A 226 -17.70 -15.18 -13.36
N ASN A 227 -18.42 -14.08 -13.38
CA ASN A 227 -19.45 -13.78 -14.37
C ASN A 227 -19.53 -12.25 -14.59
N ASN A 228 -20.39 -11.79 -15.47
CA ASN A 228 -20.53 -10.37 -15.82
C ASN A 228 -21.04 -9.45 -14.69
N LYS A 229 -21.31 -10.00 -13.51
CA LYS A 229 -21.77 -9.29 -12.30
C LYS A 229 -20.79 -9.35 -11.14
N THR A 230 -19.60 -9.89 -11.40
CA THR A 230 -18.52 -9.97 -10.40
C THR A 230 -17.66 -8.70 -10.42
N ILE A 231 -17.34 -8.15 -9.25
CA ILE A 231 -16.33 -7.10 -9.09
C ILE A 231 -15.10 -7.70 -8.42
N ILE A 232 -13.93 -7.50 -9.04
CA ILE A 232 -12.62 -7.81 -8.49
C ILE A 232 -11.86 -6.50 -8.25
N PRO A 233 -11.68 -6.09 -6.99
CA PRO A 233 -11.07 -4.78 -6.67
C PRO A 233 -9.55 -4.75 -6.73
N GLU A 234 -8.91 -5.84 -7.13
CA GLU A 234 -7.45 -5.96 -7.18
C GLU A 234 -6.96 -6.28 -8.58
N ALA A 235 -5.89 -5.60 -9.00
CA ALA A 235 -5.25 -5.87 -10.28
C ALA A 235 -4.62 -7.28 -10.30
N SER A 236 -4.76 -7.98 -11.43
CA SER A 236 -4.22 -9.32 -11.57
C SER A 236 -2.69 -9.35 -11.51
N SER A 237 -2.14 -10.47 -11.02
CA SER A 237 -0.68 -10.67 -11.00
C SER A 237 -0.07 -10.62 -12.40
N SER A 238 -0.81 -11.05 -13.43
CA SER A 238 -0.34 -10.98 -14.82
C SER A 238 -0.19 -9.52 -15.26
N LEU A 239 -1.23 -8.70 -15.06
CA LEU A 239 -1.21 -7.28 -15.43
C LEU A 239 -0.06 -6.54 -14.74
N LYS A 240 0.15 -6.80 -13.44
CA LYS A 240 1.27 -6.21 -12.68
C LYS A 240 2.63 -6.62 -13.22
N SER A 241 2.80 -7.91 -13.52
CA SER A 241 4.02 -8.44 -14.09
C SER A 241 4.30 -7.88 -15.49
N ASP A 242 3.27 -7.79 -16.34
CA ASP A 242 3.40 -7.28 -17.70
C ASP A 242 3.80 -5.79 -17.69
N LYS A 243 3.20 -4.96 -16.81
CA LYS A 243 3.61 -3.56 -16.65
C LYS A 243 5.04 -3.40 -16.14
N MET A 244 5.50 -4.29 -15.24
CA MET A 244 6.91 -4.29 -14.82
C MET A 244 7.85 -4.58 -15.99
N PHE A 245 7.47 -5.48 -16.91
CA PHE A 245 8.25 -5.73 -18.11
C PHE A 245 8.32 -4.50 -19.03
N ASP A 246 7.19 -3.78 -19.20
CA ASP A 246 7.18 -2.54 -20.00
C ASP A 246 8.20 -1.52 -19.44
N ILE A 247 8.18 -1.31 -18.12
CA ILE A 247 9.11 -0.39 -17.44
C ILE A 247 10.56 -0.85 -17.56
N ILE A 248 10.83 -2.15 -17.43
CA ILE A 248 12.17 -2.71 -17.60
C ILE A 248 12.63 -2.51 -19.04
N ASP A 249 11.73 -2.63 -20.02
CA ASP A 249 12.03 -2.39 -21.42
C ASP A 249 12.41 -0.94 -21.70
N ASP A 250 11.74 0.02 -21.06
CA ASP A 250 12.12 1.44 -21.16
C ASP A 250 13.54 1.67 -20.62
N PHE A 251 13.92 1.03 -19.51
CA PHE A 251 15.29 1.11 -18.99
C PHE A 251 16.34 0.44 -19.91
N ILE A 252 15.98 -0.60 -20.68
CA ILE A 252 16.86 -1.22 -21.65
C ILE A 252 17.26 -0.19 -22.75
N LEU A 253 16.31 0.66 -23.15
CA LEU A 253 16.57 1.70 -24.15
C LEU A 253 17.54 2.77 -23.66
N GLU A 254 17.66 2.95 -22.35
CA GLU A 254 18.53 3.95 -21.72
C GLU A 254 19.93 3.44 -21.38
N SER A 255 20.17 2.11 -21.39
CA SER A 255 21.42 1.49 -20.96
C SER A 255 22.02 0.63 -22.07
N GLU A 256 23.28 0.89 -22.46
CA GLU A 256 23.93 0.20 -23.56
C GLU A 256 24.54 -1.16 -23.18
N ASP A 257 24.85 -1.42 -21.92
CA ASP A 257 25.51 -2.67 -21.45
C ASP A 257 25.03 -3.12 -20.08
N GLN A 258 24.11 -4.09 -20.08
CA GLN A 258 23.54 -4.68 -18.87
C GLN A 258 23.93 -6.15 -18.74
N CYS A 259 24.02 -6.60 -17.49
CA CYS A 259 24.10 -8.00 -17.12
C CYS A 259 22.84 -8.38 -16.31
N ALA A 260 22.13 -9.41 -16.74
CA ALA A 260 20.89 -9.85 -16.07
C ALA A 260 21.13 -11.10 -15.23
N LEU A 261 20.67 -11.08 -13.98
CA LEU A 261 20.71 -12.20 -13.04
C LEU A 261 19.32 -12.46 -12.47
N ILE A 262 18.84 -13.69 -12.54
CA ILE A 262 17.52 -14.08 -12.01
C ILE A 262 17.74 -14.97 -10.77
N ILE A 263 17.25 -14.51 -9.62
CA ILE A 263 17.26 -15.27 -8.37
C ILE A 263 15.82 -15.60 -8.01
N SER A 264 15.47 -16.88 -7.97
CA SER A 264 14.09 -17.30 -7.70
C SER A 264 14.03 -18.55 -6.85
N ASP A 265 12.95 -18.69 -6.09
CA ASP A 265 12.62 -19.95 -5.42
C ASP A 265 11.67 -20.82 -6.27
N SER A 266 11.46 -22.05 -5.83
CA SER A 266 10.65 -23.04 -6.54
C SER A 266 9.15 -22.70 -6.63
N LEU A 267 8.64 -21.78 -5.79
CA LEU A 267 7.26 -21.32 -5.83
C LEU A 267 7.03 -20.29 -6.94
N ASN A 268 8.09 -19.63 -7.38
CA ASN A 268 8.05 -18.56 -8.39
C ASN A 268 8.55 -18.99 -9.78
N LYS A 269 8.45 -20.30 -10.11
CA LYS A 269 8.88 -20.88 -11.40
C LYS A 269 8.27 -20.18 -12.62
N LYS A 270 6.99 -19.75 -12.53
CA LYS A 270 6.31 -19.06 -13.64
C LYS A 270 6.94 -17.70 -13.93
N SER A 271 7.21 -16.89 -12.91
CA SER A 271 7.88 -15.58 -13.04
C SER A 271 9.28 -15.78 -13.62
N ARG A 272 10.07 -16.72 -13.07
CA ARG A 272 11.38 -17.07 -13.59
C ARG A 272 11.34 -17.47 -15.08
N GLN A 273 10.36 -18.27 -15.49
CA GLN A 273 10.23 -18.67 -16.90
C GLN A 273 9.94 -17.48 -17.81
N LYS A 274 9.06 -16.57 -17.41
CA LYS A 274 8.78 -15.33 -18.14
C LYS A 274 10.04 -14.45 -18.26
N LEU A 275 10.79 -14.30 -17.17
CA LEU A 275 12.04 -13.54 -17.14
C LEU A 275 13.09 -14.16 -18.07
N ARG A 276 13.25 -15.49 -18.06
CA ARG A 276 14.16 -16.18 -19.00
C ARG A 276 13.77 -16.03 -20.46
N GLN A 277 12.49 -15.97 -20.77
CA GLN A 277 12.03 -15.71 -22.14
C GLN A 277 12.39 -14.28 -22.58
N ARG A 278 12.32 -13.31 -21.66
CA ARG A 278 12.63 -11.91 -21.91
C ARG A 278 14.15 -11.66 -21.94
N PHE A 279 14.89 -12.31 -21.03
CA PHE A 279 16.35 -12.23 -20.89
C PHE A 279 16.98 -13.61 -21.10
N PRO A 280 17.13 -14.06 -22.36
CA PRO A 280 17.63 -15.42 -22.66
C PRO A 280 19.06 -15.68 -22.19
N LEU A 281 19.87 -14.63 -22.10
CA LEU A 281 21.26 -14.66 -21.64
C LEU A 281 21.42 -14.45 -20.13
N ALA A 282 20.33 -14.24 -19.41
CA ALA A 282 20.39 -14.07 -17.96
C ALA A 282 20.85 -15.36 -17.26
N GLU A 283 21.80 -15.19 -16.36
CA GLU A 283 22.16 -16.25 -15.43
C GLU A 283 21.02 -16.50 -14.42
N VAL A 284 20.88 -17.74 -13.96
CA VAL A 284 19.77 -18.13 -13.07
C VAL A 284 20.28 -18.85 -11.85
N ILE A 285 19.91 -18.33 -10.68
CA ILE A 285 20.06 -19.01 -9.39
C ILE A 285 18.69 -19.51 -8.93
N ASP A 286 18.52 -20.84 -8.91
CA ASP A 286 17.32 -21.49 -8.38
C ASP A 286 17.56 -21.84 -6.91
N VAL A 287 16.88 -21.14 -6.01
CA VAL A 287 17.04 -21.33 -4.57
C VAL A 287 16.07 -22.40 -4.10
N ASP A 288 16.58 -23.47 -3.50
CA ASP A 288 15.77 -24.52 -2.90
C ASP A 288 14.86 -23.95 -1.78
N ASN A 289 13.72 -24.59 -1.58
CA ASN A 289 12.75 -24.24 -0.54
C ASN A 289 13.32 -24.31 0.89
N THR A 290 14.33 -25.12 1.12
CA THR A 290 15.02 -25.26 2.41
C THR A 290 16.04 -24.15 2.66
N ASN A 291 16.57 -23.52 1.59
CA ASN A 291 17.57 -22.49 1.67
C ASN A 291 16.94 -21.08 1.75
N ASN A 292 17.49 -20.26 2.63
CA ASN A 292 17.10 -18.85 2.79
C ASN A 292 18.22 -17.89 2.42
N SER A 293 19.25 -18.36 1.71
CA SER A 293 20.42 -17.59 1.29
C SER A 293 21.01 -18.13 0.00
N VAL A 294 21.80 -17.31 -0.66
CA VAL A 294 22.60 -17.67 -1.84
C VAL A 294 24.08 -17.59 -1.45
N ASP A 295 24.90 -18.45 -2.03
CA ASP A 295 26.35 -18.42 -1.81
C ASP A 295 26.95 -17.11 -2.33
N PRO A 296 27.64 -16.33 -1.47
CA PRO A 296 28.26 -15.06 -1.86
C PRO A 296 29.23 -15.20 -3.05
N LYS A 297 29.96 -16.30 -3.15
CA LYS A 297 30.92 -16.54 -4.23
C LYS A 297 30.24 -16.71 -5.59
N ILE A 298 29.06 -17.31 -5.59
CA ILE A 298 28.26 -17.45 -6.82
C ILE A 298 27.80 -16.07 -7.29
N ILE A 299 27.23 -15.26 -6.40
CA ILE A 299 26.79 -13.90 -6.72
C ILE A 299 27.95 -13.07 -7.26
N ASP A 300 29.09 -13.08 -6.56
CA ASP A 300 30.27 -12.30 -6.95
C ASP A 300 30.78 -12.69 -8.37
N SER A 301 30.74 -13.97 -8.72
CA SER A 301 31.19 -14.48 -10.02
C SER A 301 30.24 -14.15 -11.17
N LEU A 302 28.95 -13.89 -10.89
CA LEU A 302 27.92 -13.61 -11.89
C LEU A 302 27.69 -12.12 -12.12
N LEU A 303 28.08 -11.26 -11.19
CA LEU A 303 27.92 -9.81 -11.34
C LEU A 303 29.06 -9.21 -12.20
N GLY A 304 28.68 -8.51 -13.25
CA GLY A 304 29.62 -7.84 -14.15
C GLY A 304 30.29 -6.63 -13.51
N ILE A 305 31.56 -6.39 -13.91
CA ILE A 305 32.33 -5.18 -13.58
C ILE A 305 32.19 -4.20 -14.74
N ASN A 306 32.08 -2.91 -14.45
CA ASN A 306 31.87 -1.81 -15.42
C ASN A 306 30.57 -1.95 -16.24
N LYS A 307 29.58 -2.66 -15.68
CA LYS A 307 28.26 -2.84 -16.26
C LYS A 307 27.18 -2.53 -15.20
N GLU A 308 25.97 -2.23 -15.66
CA GLU A 308 24.82 -2.21 -14.78
C GLU A 308 24.29 -3.65 -14.62
N ASN A 309 24.24 -4.14 -13.38
CA ASN A 309 23.73 -5.46 -13.07
C ASN A 309 22.23 -5.37 -12.70
N TRP A 310 21.39 -5.99 -13.48
CA TRP A 310 19.96 -6.08 -13.25
C TRP A 310 19.63 -7.40 -12.59
N VAL A 311 19.27 -7.34 -11.33
CA VAL A 311 18.95 -8.52 -10.54
C VAL A 311 17.44 -8.62 -10.36
N PHE A 312 16.86 -9.73 -10.78
CA PHE A 312 15.45 -10.05 -10.61
C PHE A 312 15.30 -11.00 -9.43
N LEU A 313 14.66 -10.55 -8.36
CA LEU A 313 14.44 -11.36 -7.15
C LEU A 313 12.98 -11.80 -7.06
N GLU A 314 12.71 -13.05 -7.43
CA GLU A 314 11.38 -13.64 -7.47
C GLU A 314 11.16 -14.58 -6.30
N THR A 315 10.83 -14.03 -5.13
CA THR A 315 10.56 -14.79 -3.91
C THR A 315 9.58 -14.05 -2.99
N LYS A 316 8.82 -14.81 -2.21
CA LYS A 316 7.97 -14.28 -1.13
C LYS A 316 8.54 -14.58 0.26
N LYS A 317 9.73 -15.16 0.36
CA LYS A 317 10.37 -15.51 1.64
C LYS A 317 11.11 -14.33 2.23
N PRO A 318 10.71 -13.78 3.41
CA PRO A 318 11.37 -12.61 4.00
C PRO A 318 12.86 -12.82 4.26
N ASN A 319 13.24 -14.02 4.73
CA ASN A 319 14.63 -14.33 5.03
C ASN A 319 15.51 -14.35 3.77
N LEU A 320 14.98 -14.87 2.65
CA LEU A 320 15.70 -14.87 1.38
C LEU A 320 15.83 -13.45 0.82
N ILE A 321 14.77 -12.64 0.90
CA ILE A 321 14.79 -11.22 0.52
C ILE A 321 15.89 -10.50 1.32
N SER A 322 15.88 -10.61 2.66
CA SER A 322 16.85 -9.97 3.53
C SER A 322 18.30 -10.41 3.26
N SER A 323 18.50 -11.71 3.04
CA SER A 323 19.84 -12.28 2.73
C SER A 323 20.35 -11.78 1.39
N VAL A 324 19.57 -11.89 0.33
CA VAL A 324 19.95 -11.49 -1.03
C VAL A 324 20.20 -9.99 -1.10
N THR A 325 19.30 -9.16 -0.56
CA THR A 325 19.46 -7.70 -0.57
C THR A 325 20.70 -7.25 0.20
N SER A 326 21.01 -7.92 1.33
CA SER A 326 22.23 -7.63 2.09
C SER A 326 23.50 -7.99 1.31
N LEU A 327 23.46 -9.15 0.64
CA LEU A 327 24.58 -9.60 -0.17
C LEU A 327 24.80 -8.69 -1.39
N LEU A 328 23.76 -8.38 -2.14
CA LEU A 328 23.87 -7.47 -3.30
C LEU A 328 24.34 -6.08 -2.88
N ASN A 329 23.84 -5.54 -1.77
CA ASN A 329 24.26 -4.24 -1.27
C ASN A 329 25.76 -4.22 -0.93
N SER A 330 26.32 -5.32 -0.42
CA SER A 330 27.77 -5.43 -0.13
C SER A 330 28.65 -5.49 -1.38
N GLN A 331 28.05 -5.75 -2.57
CA GLN A 331 28.75 -5.84 -3.86
C GLN A 331 28.74 -4.52 -4.63
N ILE A 332 28.02 -3.51 -4.17
CA ILE A 332 27.96 -2.19 -4.82
C ILE A 332 29.33 -1.51 -4.69
N SER A 333 29.86 -0.99 -5.80
CA SER A 333 31.08 -0.19 -5.84
C SER A 333 31.02 0.85 -6.97
N SER A 334 32.07 1.67 -7.13
CA SER A 334 32.20 2.60 -8.25
C SER A 334 32.15 1.91 -9.62
N GLU A 335 32.61 0.66 -9.68
CA GLU A 335 32.71 -0.14 -10.89
C GLU A 335 31.57 -1.16 -11.04
N ARG A 336 30.74 -1.35 -10.00
CA ARG A 336 29.67 -2.34 -9.98
C ARG A 336 28.38 -1.72 -9.50
N LYS A 337 27.55 -1.30 -10.44
CA LYS A 337 26.20 -0.80 -10.21
C LYS A 337 25.22 -1.97 -10.19
N ILE A 338 24.29 -1.99 -9.24
CA ILE A 338 23.29 -3.04 -9.13
C ILE A 338 21.92 -2.41 -8.98
N ARG A 339 20.96 -2.84 -9.81
CA ARG A 339 19.56 -2.46 -9.72
C ARG A 339 18.73 -3.70 -9.47
N LEU A 340 17.85 -3.64 -8.49
CA LEU A 340 17.02 -4.75 -8.06
C LEU A 340 15.59 -4.58 -8.54
N PHE A 341 15.01 -5.65 -9.08
CA PHE A 341 13.62 -5.70 -9.52
C PHE A 341 12.91 -6.93 -8.97
N SER A 342 11.59 -6.83 -8.84
CA SER A 342 10.69 -7.98 -8.78
C SER A 342 9.50 -7.77 -9.70
N THR A 343 9.07 -8.82 -10.40
CA THR A 343 7.86 -8.79 -11.24
C THR A 343 6.61 -9.24 -10.48
N VAL A 344 6.77 -9.65 -9.22
CA VAL A 344 5.68 -10.10 -8.36
C VAL A 344 5.42 -9.13 -7.22
N SER A 345 4.14 -8.93 -6.93
CA SER A 345 3.71 -8.19 -5.74
C SER A 345 3.93 -9.02 -4.48
N ASN A 346 4.48 -8.41 -3.42
CA ASN A 346 4.75 -9.10 -2.17
C ASN A 346 4.73 -8.15 -0.98
N GLU A 347 3.82 -8.37 -0.04
CA GLU A 347 3.70 -7.59 1.21
C GLU A 347 4.93 -7.71 2.12
N ASN A 348 5.74 -8.78 1.96
CA ASN A 348 6.96 -8.97 2.75
C ASN A 348 8.08 -8.00 2.42
N TYR A 349 8.01 -7.22 1.34
CA TYR A 349 8.99 -6.16 1.06
C TYR A 349 8.97 -5.05 2.10
N GLU A 350 7.84 -4.88 2.79
CA GLU A 350 7.65 -3.93 3.90
C GLU A 350 7.92 -4.56 5.28
N ASN A 351 8.47 -5.79 5.33
CA ASN A 351 8.78 -6.47 6.59
C ASN A 351 9.86 -5.70 7.37
N PRO A 352 9.66 -5.43 8.68
CA PRO A 352 10.62 -4.69 9.50
C PRO A 352 12.04 -5.27 9.59
N ASN A 353 12.21 -6.55 9.23
CA ASN A 353 13.52 -7.20 9.20
C ASN A 353 14.28 -6.97 7.89
N ILE A 354 13.68 -6.30 6.90
CA ILE A 354 14.31 -5.93 5.64
C ILE A 354 14.77 -4.48 5.74
N SER A 355 16.03 -4.21 5.43
CA SER A 355 16.61 -2.87 5.51
C SER A 355 16.15 -2.02 4.31
N TYR A 356 15.40 -0.95 4.55
CA TYR A 356 15.00 0.01 3.53
C TYR A 356 16.18 0.73 2.91
N GLU A 357 17.23 1.01 3.69
CA GLU A 357 18.49 1.56 3.19
C GLU A 357 19.10 0.68 2.10
N LYS A 358 19.19 -0.64 2.35
CA LYS A 358 19.75 -1.58 1.38
C LYS A 358 18.88 -1.69 0.12
N LEU A 359 17.56 -1.65 0.28
CA LEU A 359 16.65 -1.62 -0.84
C LEU A 359 16.77 -0.31 -1.63
N GLY A 360 16.95 0.83 -0.95
CA GLY A 360 17.20 2.13 -1.57
C GLY A 360 18.49 2.16 -2.37
N ASN A 361 19.61 1.67 -1.80
CA ASN A 361 20.88 1.57 -2.50
C ASN A 361 20.81 0.70 -3.77
N LEU A 362 19.94 -0.31 -3.76
CA LEU A 362 19.68 -1.18 -4.91
C LEU A 362 18.62 -0.61 -5.85
N SER A 363 18.07 0.57 -5.57
CA SER A 363 16.95 1.17 -6.30
C SER A 363 15.82 0.17 -6.55
N PHE A 364 15.46 -0.61 -5.54
CA PHE A 364 14.53 -1.74 -5.68
C PHE A 364 13.16 -1.30 -6.17
N MET A 365 12.67 -1.94 -7.23
CA MET A 365 11.41 -1.63 -7.86
C MET A 365 10.51 -2.87 -7.98
N TYR A 366 9.22 -2.71 -7.67
CA TYR A 366 8.25 -3.81 -7.67
C TYR A 366 6.80 -3.31 -7.84
N PRO A 367 5.87 -4.16 -8.35
CA PRO A 367 4.46 -3.80 -8.42
C PRO A 367 3.77 -4.05 -7.09
N SER A 368 2.85 -3.18 -6.70
CA SER A 368 2.06 -3.31 -5.46
C SER A 368 0.61 -2.88 -5.67
N ASN A 369 -0.33 -3.55 -5.00
CA ASN A 369 -1.73 -3.08 -4.96
C ASN A 369 -1.92 -1.91 -4.01
N SER A 370 -1.04 -1.76 -3.02
CA SER A 370 -1.12 -0.72 -2.00
C SER A 370 0.12 0.14 -1.97
N ALA A 371 -0.06 1.45 -1.72
CA ALA A 371 1.02 2.37 -1.42
C ALA A 371 1.37 2.34 0.07
N PRO A 372 2.59 2.73 0.45
CA PRO A 372 2.97 2.90 1.84
C PRO A 372 2.14 3.97 2.54
N ASN A 373 2.00 3.84 3.88
CA ASN A 373 1.27 4.77 4.74
C ASN A 373 2.07 6.06 5.01
N THR A 374 2.29 6.88 4.00
CA THR A 374 3.11 8.10 4.12
C THR A 374 2.31 9.39 4.03
N ARG A 375 0.96 9.31 3.95
CA ARG A 375 0.10 10.46 3.72
C ARG A 375 -0.60 10.93 5.01
N ASP A 376 -0.82 12.23 5.11
CA ASP A 376 -1.58 12.83 6.21
C ASP A 376 -3.01 12.29 6.31
N GLU A 377 -3.61 11.92 5.16
CA GLU A 377 -4.92 11.26 5.10
C GLU A 377 -4.98 9.95 5.88
N PHE A 378 -3.88 9.21 5.91
CA PHE A 378 -3.79 7.98 6.69
C PHE A 378 -3.85 8.25 8.21
N GLU A 379 -3.24 9.33 8.68
CA GLU A 379 -3.32 9.71 10.09
C GLU A 379 -4.75 10.08 10.49
N VAL A 380 -5.43 10.88 9.67
CA VAL A 380 -6.85 11.23 9.89
C VAL A 380 -7.73 9.98 9.91
N PHE A 381 -7.50 9.06 8.99
CA PHE A 381 -8.21 7.78 8.97
C PHE A 381 -7.95 6.97 10.25
N GLN A 382 -6.69 6.85 10.68
CA GLN A 382 -6.34 6.12 11.90
C GLN A 382 -6.97 6.73 13.15
N GLU A 383 -6.99 8.06 13.26
CA GLU A 383 -7.62 8.78 14.38
C GLU A 383 -9.14 8.51 14.40
N ASN A 384 -9.82 8.64 13.26
CA ASN A 384 -11.25 8.38 13.15
C ASN A 384 -11.59 6.92 13.48
N TYR A 385 -10.76 5.98 12.99
CA TYR A 385 -10.91 4.57 13.29
C TYR A 385 -10.72 4.27 14.79
N LEU A 386 -9.68 4.85 15.40
CA LEU A 386 -9.40 4.71 16.83
C LEU A 386 -10.54 5.27 17.71
N ILE A 387 -11.05 6.46 17.37
CA ILE A 387 -12.17 7.09 18.06
C ILE A 387 -13.42 6.19 18.00
N LYS A 388 -13.71 5.64 16.82
CA LYS A 388 -14.95 4.85 16.62
C LYS A 388 -14.86 3.44 17.21
N PHE A 389 -13.71 2.76 17.10
CA PHE A 389 -13.57 1.35 17.43
C PHE A 389 -12.63 1.03 18.60
N GLY A 390 -11.99 2.04 19.20
CA GLY A 390 -11.12 1.88 20.37
C GLY A 390 -9.79 1.14 20.08
N LYS A 391 -9.41 0.98 18.82
CA LYS A 391 -8.16 0.31 18.39
C LYS A 391 -7.67 0.90 17.07
N TYR A 392 -6.39 0.70 16.73
CA TYR A 392 -5.87 1.04 15.42
C TYR A 392 -6.36 0.06 14.34
N PRO A 393 -6.52 0.53 13.08
CA PRO A 393 -6.89 -0.33 11.97
C PRO A 393 -5.77 -1.31 11.63
N ASP A 394 -6.13 -2.53 11.24
CA ASP A 394 -5.24 -3.46 10.57
C ASP A 394 -5.36 -3.33 9.02
N ASN A 395 -4.54 -4.08 8.30
CA ASN A 395 -4.54 -4.04 6.83
C ASN A 395 -5.91 -4.44 6.23
N ILE A 396 -6.69 -5.30 6.91
CA ILE A 396 -8.03 -5.71 6.45
C ILE A 396 -9.01 -4.54 6.57
N ALA A 397 -8.96 -3.80 7.67
CA ALA A 397 -9.80 -2.64 7.89
C ALA A 397 -9.49 -1.51 6.90
N ILE A 398 -8.20 -1.23 6.65
CA ILE A 398 -7.76 -0.22 5.69
C ILE A 398 -8.21 -0.60 4.27
N LYS A 399 -7.96 -1.85 3.86
CA LYS A 399 -8.36 -2.38 2.56
C LYS A 399 -9.88 -2.33 2.36
N SER A 400 -10.64 -2.69 3.40
CA SER A 400 -12.09 -2.60 3.37
C SER A 400 -12.57 -1.17 3.19
N TYR A 401 -12.02 -0.23 3.98
CA TYR A 401 -12.37 1.18 3.87
C TYR A 401 -12.11 1.70 2.45
N ASP A 402 -10.93 1.45 1.89
CA ASP A 402 -10.57 1.91 0.55
C ASP A 402 -11.50 1.37 -0.54
N ILE A 403 -11.74 0.05 -0.53
CA ILE A 403 -12.63 -0.61 -1.49
C ILE A 403 -14.07 -0.08 -1.36
N MET A 404 -14.57 0.00 -0.13
CA MET A 404 -15.94 0.38 0.10
C MET A 404 -16.17 1.86 -0.12
N LYS A 405 -15.23 2.72 0.26
CA LYS A 405 -15.27 4.14 -0.07
C LYS A 405 -15.39 4.35 -1.58
N ASP A 406 -14.50 3.74 -2.36
CA ASP A 406 -14.52 3.83 -3.82
C ASP A 406 -15.86 3.37 -4.42
N LEU A 407 -16.32 2.17 -4.05
CA LEU A 407 -17.55 1.61 -4.61
C LEU A 407 -18.79 2.38 -4.20
N LEU A 408 -18.92 2.79 -2.95
CA LEU A 408 -20.07 3.54 -2.46
C LEU A 408 -20.15 4.92 -3.13
N TYR A 409 -19.01 5.63 -3.29
CA TYR A 409 -18.98 6.87 -4.05
C TYR A 409 -19.40 6.65 -5.50
N ARG A 410 -18.88 5.64 -6.20
CA ARG A 410 -19.24 5.31 -7.57
C ARG A 410 -20.75 5.02 -7.70
N ILE A 411 -21.33 4.26 -6.76
CA ILE A 411 -22.76 3.95 -6.74
C ILE A 411 -23.58 5.23 -6.52
N SER A 412 -23.12 6.16 -5.67
CA SER A 412 -23.87 7.40 -5.39
C SER A 412 -23.99 8.34 -6.58
N VAL A 413 -22.99 8.37 -7.47
CA VAL A 413 -22.96 9.30 -8.62
C VAL A 413 -23.66 8.78 -9.87
N SER A 414 -24.12 7.54 -9.89
CA SER A 414 -24.82 6.96 -11.04
C SER A 414 -25.93 6.00 -10.61
N LYS A 415 -27.07 6.05 -11.33
CA LYS A 415 -28.14 5.05 -11.17
C LYS A 415 -27.77 3.67 -11.74
N SER A 416 -26.69 3.57 -12.50
CA SER A 416 -26.19 2.33 -13.09
C SER A 416 -24.79 2.03 -12.56
N ILE A 417 -24.65 0.96 -11.80
CA ILE A 417 -23.34 0.54 -11.27
C ILE A 417 -22.33 0.30 -12.40
N LYS A 418 -22.76 -0.23 -13.54
CA LYS A 418 -21.88 -0.40 -14.70
C LYS A 418 -21.26 0.93 -15.15
N LYS A 419 -22.08 1.96 -15.33
CA LYS A 419 -21.60 3.30 -15.73
C LYS A 419 -20.76 3.95 -14.63
N SER A 420 -21.07 3.68 -13.37
CA SER A 420 -20.31 4.25 -12.25
C SER A 420 -18.91 3.65 -12.11
N LEU A 421 -18.73 2.38 -12.46
CA LEU A 421 -17.42 1.72 -12.40
C LEU A 421 -16.49 2.18 -13.54
N GLU A 422 -17.03 2.69 -14.66
CA GLU A 422 -16.28 3.18 -15.81
C GLU A 422 -15.81 4.67 -15.69
N ILE A 423 -15.98 5.31 -14.53
CA ILE A 423 -15.70 6.74 -14.33
C ILE A 423 -14.19 7.09 -14.48
N GLY A 424 -13.31 6.11 -14.33
CA GLY A 424 -11.86 6.29 -14.40
C GLY A 424 -11.14 5.95 -13.10
N GLU A 425 -9.87 6.35 -13.00
CA GLU A 425 -9.03 6.03 -11.85
C GLU A 425 -9.37 6.91 -10.64
N THR A 426 -9.51 6.25 -9.49
CA THR A 426 -9.62 6.88 -8.18
C THR A 426 -8.48 6.40 -7.29
N LYS A 427 -8.11 7.21 -6.30
CA LYS A 427 -7.07 6.90 -5.33
C LYS A 427 -7.64 7.09 -3.93
N SER A 428 -7.49 6.07 -3.09
CA SER A 428 -7.85 6.12 -1.69
C SER A 428 -6.60 6.15 -0.82
N ILE A 429 -6.67 5.76 0.44
CA ILE A 429 -5.54 5.85 1.39
C ILE A 429 -4.34 5.06 0.90
N GLN A 430 -4.55 3.77 0.59
CA GLN A 430 -3.49 2.87 0.13
C GLN A 430 -3.72 2.33 -1.28
N ASN A 431 -4.95 2.33 -1.80
CA ASN A 431 -5.30 1.62 -3.01
C ASN A 431 -5.75 2.57 -4.13
N LYS A 432 -5.63 2.11 -5.38
CA LYS A 432 -6.15 2.76 -6.59
C LYS A 432 -7.18 1.85 -7.24
N PHE A 433 -8.19 2.46 -7.83
CA PHE A 433 -9.27 1.72 -8.49
C PHE A 433 -9.59 2.32 -9.86
N ASN A 434 -9.52 1.49 -10.88
CA ASN A 434 -10.00 1.78 -12.23
C ASN A 434 -10.54 0.49 -12.82
N TYR A 435 -11.84 0.42 -13.03
CA TYR A 435 -12.48 -0.83 -13.43
C TYR A 435 -12.71 -0.88 -14.93
N ILE A 436 -12.37 -2.03 -15.52
CA ILE A 436 -12.76 -2.38 -16.87
C ILE A 436 -13.81 -3.50 -16.82
N PHE A 437 -14.73 -3.47 -17.76
CA PHE A 437 -15.79 -4.48 -17.90
C PHE A 437 -15.43 -5.53 -18.94
N ASP A 438 -15.58 -6.79 -18.57
CA ASP A 438 -15.52 -7.94 -19.47
C ASP A 438 -16.81 -8.76 -19.34
N SER A 439 -17.41 -9.14 -20.47
CA SER A 439 -18.69 -9.84 -20.51
C SER A 439 -18.71 -11.19 -19.81
N ASN A 440 -17.56 -11.85 -19.69
CA ASN A 440 -17.43 -13.18 -19.08
C ASN A 440 -17.01 -13.13 -17.63
N THR A 441 -16.25 -12.08 -17.24
CA THR A 441 -15.56 -12.03 -15.96
C THR A 441 -15.96 -10.85 -15.08
N GLY A 442 -16.82 -9.94 -15.61
CA GLY A 442 -17.33 -8.79 -14.88
C GLY A 442 -16.34 -7.61 -14.84
N PHE A 443 -16.31 -6.92 -13.71
CA PHE A 443 -15.51 -5.72 -13.52
C PHE A 443 -14.20 -6.06 -12.82
N ARG A 444 -13.08 -5.64 -13.41
CA ARG A 444 -11.74 -5.89 -12.86
C ARG A 444 -11.01 -4.58 -12.67
N ASN A 445 -10.46 -4.41 -11.51
CA ASN A 445 -9.53 -3.32 -11.28
C ASN A 445 -8.25 -3.53 -12.09
N ILE A 446 -7.82 -2.50 -12.79
CA ILE A 446 -6.56 -2.48 -13.56
C ILE A 446 -5.52 -1.53 -12.96
N SER A 447 -5.89 -0.77 -11.92
CA SER A 447 -4.98 0.17 -11.26
C SER A 447 -4.20 -0.47 -10.14
N PHE A 448 -2.93 -0.12 -10.04
CA PHE A 448 -1.99 -0.55 -9.02
C PHE A 448 -0.78 0.42 -9.03
N PHE A 449 0.15 0.22 -8.12
CA PHE A 449 1.36 1.02 -8.02
C PHE A 449 2.56 0.26 -8.56
N ILE A 450 3.50 1.00 -9.15
CA ILE A 450 4.89 0.56 -9.23
C ILE A 450 5.64 1.35 -8.17
N LEU A 451 6.18 0.65 -7.20
CA LEU A 451 6.89 1.23 -6.07
C LEU A 451 8.39 1.11 -6.28
N LYS A 452 9.11 2.14 -5.88
CA LYS A 452 10.57 2.20 -5.91
C LYS A 452 11.09 2.61 -4.54
N HIS A 453 12.05 1.85 -4.01
CA HIS A 453 12.84 2.30 -2.88
C HIS A 453 13.87 3.32 -3.35
N GLN A 454 13.89 4.47 -2.69
CA GLN A 454 14.87 5.51 -2.90
C GLN A 454 15.30 6.05 -1.54
N ASP A 455 16.60 5.93 -1.25
CA ASP A 455 17.16 6.20 0.07
C ASP A 455 16.41 5.37 1.15
N PHE A 456 15.70 6.01 2.05
CA PHE A 456 14.91 5.36 3.10
C PHE A 456 13.40 5.37 2.85
N ASP A 457 12.97 5.92 1.71
CA ASP A 457 11.56 6.10 1.39
C ASP A 457 11.12 5.13 0.29
N ILE A 458 9.82 4.87 0.25
CA ILE A 458 9.17 4.17 -0.84
C ILE A 458 8.34 5.20 -1.60
N ILE A 459 8.65 5.38 -2.87
CA ILE A 459 7.94 6.33 -3.73
C ILE A 459 7.23 5.60 -4.86
N GLU A 460 6.17 6.19 -5.37
CA GLU A 460 5.53 5.73 -6.59
C GLU A 460 6.40 6.12 -7.79
N HIS A 461 6.76 5.13 -8.61
CA HIS A 461 7.41 5.38 -9.89
C HIS A 461 6.40 6.01 -10.85
N GLN A 462 6.67 7.21 -11.31
CA GLN A 462 5.89 7.91 -12.34
C GLN A 462 6.52 7.61 -13.69
N ASN A 463 5.72 7.15 -14.64
CA ASN A 463 6.16 6.94 -16.04
C ASN A 463 6.30 8.29 -16.74
#